data_6663300962829d7396702d1739736f97
#
_entry.id   6663300962829d7396702d1739736f97
#
_cell.length_a   1.000
_cell.length_b   1.000
_cell.length_c   1.000
_cell.angle_alpha   90.00
_cell.angle_beta   90.00
_cell.angle_gamma   90.00
#
_symmetry.space_group_name_H-M   'P 1'
#
loop_
_entity.id
_entity.type
_entity.pdbx_description
1 polymer ?
#
loop_
_entity_poly.entity_id
_entity_poly.type
_entity_poly.pdbx_seq_one_letter_code
_entity_poly.pdbx_strand_id
1 'polypeptide(L)'
;MSVVFKDTAKAKEFYKAFWTDLINELGSQIDISLLFIVKDPDFMMYIDSNGIKIDDEIGDAKADIQFTLSVDTAHRFWLKELSLPKALATRQVRTKGSLPKVMKLLPLLKPAYARYREYCEKYNLPKKI
;
A
#
# COMPACT_ATOMS: atom_id res chain seq x y z
N MET A 1 8.78 0.60 16.15
CA MET A 1 7.79 -0.47 16.30
C MET A 1 6.42 0.01 15.88
N SER A 2 5.69 -0.77 15.07
CA SER A 2 4.37 -0.37 14.60
C SER A 2 3.36 -0.35 15.75
N VAL A 3 2.47 0.66 15.75
CA VAL A 3 1.33 0.68 16.68
C VAL A 3 0.13 -0.05 16.10
N VAL A 4 0.16 -0.40 14.82
CA VAL A 4 -0.94 -1.08 14.12
C VAL A 4 -0.70 -2.57 14.02
N PHE A 5 0.47 -2.98 13.55
CA PHE A 5 0.82 -4.38 13.35
C PHE A 5 2.08 -4.74 14.12
N LYS A 6 1.94 -5.70 15.02
CA LYS A 6 3.07 -6.25 15.79
C LYS A 6 3.58 -7.55 15.16
N ASP A 7 2.82 -8.09 14.20
CA ASP A 7 3.09 -9.37 13.57
C ASP A 7 3.19 -9.18 12.06
N THR A 8 4.35 -9.51 11.50
CA THR A 8 4.61 -9.37 10.07
C THR A 8 3.63 -10.21 9.24
N ALA A 9 3.32 -11.43 9.68
CA ALA A 9 2.40 -12.30 8.96
C ALA A 9 0.99 -11.68 8.85
N LYS A 10 0.52 -11.06 9.92
CA LYS A 10 -0.78 -10.38 9.91
C LYS A 10 -0.80 -9.16 9.01
N ALA A 11 0.29 -8.39 9.00
CA ALA A 11 0.41 -7.24 8.11
C ALA A 11 0.36 -7.68 6.66
N LYS A 12 1.09 -8.72 6.29
CA LYS A 12 1.09 -9.27 4.94
C LYS A 12 -0.31 -9.77 4.55
N GLU A 13 -0.96 -10.51 5.42
CA GLU A 13 -2.31 -11.04 5.18
C GLU A 13 -3.30 -9.90 4.94
N PHE A 14 -3.28 -8.89 5.79
CA PHE A 14 -4.17 -7.73 5.69
C PHE A 14 -4.01 -6.99 4.37
N TYR A 15 -2.78 -6.60 4.02
CA TYR A 15 -2.54 -5.84 2.81
C TYR A 15 -2.72 -6.67 1.55
N LYS A 16 -2.42 -7.96 1.60
CA LYS A 16 -2.69 -8.86 0.47
C LYS A 16 -4.19 -8.94 0.19
N ALA A 17 -5.01 -9.11 1.22
CA ALA A 17 -6.46 -9.17 1.07
C ALA A 17 -7.01 -7.83 0.54
N PHE A 18 -6.60 -6.73 1.12
CA PHE A 18 -7.03 -5.40 0.71
C PHE A 18 -6.68 -5.11 -0.75
N TRP A 19 -5.42 -5.32 -1.15
CA TRP A 19 -4.98 -5.06 -2.52
C TRP A 19 -5.58 -6.04 -3.52
N THR A 20 -5.82 -7.30 -3.12
CA THR A 20 -6.47 -8.28 -4.00
C THR A 20 -7.87 -7.81 -4.38
N ASP A 21 -8.65 -7.35 -3.40
CA ASP A 21 -9.98 -6.81 -3.67
C ASP A 21 -9.92 -5.58 -4.57
N LEU A 22 -8.97 -4.70 -4.32
CA LEU A 22 -8.82 -3.47 -5.09
C LEU A 22 -8.42 -3.78 -6.54
N ILE A 23 -7.51 -4.71 -6.75
CA ILE A 23 -7.11 -5.14 -8.09
C ILE A 23 -8.29 -5.78 -8.82
N ASN A 24 -9.05 -6.63 -8.15
CA ASN A 24 -10.23 -7.26 -8.74
C ASN A 24 -11.27 -6.24 -9.18
N GLU A 25 -11.42 -5.16 -8.43
CA GLU A 25 -12.37 -4.10 -8.76
C GLU A 25 -11.89 -3.22 -9.91
N LEU A 26 -10.63 -2.79 -9.85
CA LEU A 26 -10.07 -1.85 -10.84
C LEU A 26 -9.61 -2.52 -12.13
N GLY A 27 -9.14 -3.76 -12.03
CA GLY A 27 -8.73 -4.54 -13.20
C GLY A 27 -7.69 -3.82 -14.07
N SER A 28 -7.99 -3.71 -15.37
CA SER A 28 -7.09 -3.10 -16.34
C SER A 28 -6.91 -1.59 -16.16
N GLN A 29 -7.69 -0.95 -15.28
CA GLN A 29 -7.47 0.46 -14.97
C GLN A 29 -6.15 0.66 -14.21
N ILE A 30 -5.62 -0.39 -13.59
CA ILE A 30 -4.28 -0.37 -12.99
C ILE A 30 -3.29 -0.68 -14.11
N ASP A 31 -2.69 0.37 -14.67
CA ASP A 31 -1.74 0.24 -15.78
C ASP A 31 -0.29 0.52 -15.35
N ILE A 32 -0.03 0.41 -14.07
CA ILE A 32 1.26 0.70 -13.46
C ILE A 32 1.62 -0.42 -12.49
N SER A 33 2.92 -0.70 -12.37
CA SER A 33 3.42 -1.62 -11.37
C SER A 33 4.02 -0.87 -10.19
N LEU A 34 3.72 -1.35 -8.99
CA LEU A 34 4.13 -0.72 -7.74
C LEU A 34 4.94 -1.70 -6.90
N LEU A 35 6.06 -1.23 -6.34
CA LEU A 35 6.80 -1.99 -5.35
C LEU A 35 6.76 -1.24 -4.04
N PHE A 36 6.24 -1.88 -3.00
CA PHE A 36 6.24 -1.33 -1.64
C PHE A 36 7.32 -2.02 -0.82
N ILE A 37 8.27 -1.23 -0.34
CA ILE A 37 9.25 -1.67 0.65
C ILE A 37 8.73 -1.17 1.98
N VAL A 38 8.09 -2.07 2.72
CA VAL A 38 7.42 -1.72 3.97
C VAL A 38 8.34 -1.97 5.13
N LYS A 39 8.34 -1.04 6.08
CA LYS A 39 9.17 -1.12 7.28
C LYS A 39 8.30 -1.19 8.52
N ASP A 40 8.82 -1.86 9.52
CA ASP A 40 8.29 -1.88 10.88
C ASP A 40 6.83 -2.35 10.96
N PRO A 41 6.50 -3.61 10.64
CA PRO A 41 7.41 -4.72 10.31
C PRO A 41 7.88 -4.70 8.85
N ASP A 42 9.02 -5.34 8.58
CA ASP A 42 9.64 -5.33 7.27
C ASP A 42 9.08 -6.40 6.35
N PHE A 43 8.60 -5.99 5.18
CA PHE A 43 8.23 -6.90 4.09
C PHE A 43 8.14 -6.11 2.79
N MET A 44 8.04 -6.82 1.66
CA MET A 44 7.92 -6.19 0.36
C MET A 44 6.71 -6.73 -0.39
N MET A 45 6.03 -5.85 -1.13
CA MET A 45 4.91 -6.24 -2.00
C MET A 45 5.08 -5.63 -3.37
N TYR A 46 4.91 -6.45 -4.40
CA TYR A 46 4.85 -6.02 -5.78
C TYR A 46 3.42 -6.15 -6.28
N ILE A 47 2.89 -5.09 -6.86
CA ILE A 47 1.48 -5.02 -7.27
C ILE A 47 1.38 -4.54 -8.71
N ASP A 48 0.63 -5.28 -9.52
CA ASP A 48 0.26 -4.85 -10.86
C ASP A 48 -1.16 -5.37 -11.16
N SER A 49 -1.64 -5.18 -12.39
CA SER A 49 -2.99 -5.61 -12.77
C SER A 49 -3.19 -7.13 -12.71
N ASN A 50 -2.10 -7.89 -12.68
CA ASN A 50 -2.14 -9.36 -12.65
C ASN A 50 -2.22 -9.91 -11.23
N GLY A 51 -1.93 -9.11 -10.22
CA GLY A 51 -2.00 -9.56 -8.84
C GLY A 51 -0.90 -9.02 -7.95
N ILE A 52 -0.65 -9.74 -6.88
CA ILE A 52 0.28 -9.36 -5.82
C ILE A 52 1.34 -10.44 -5.65
N LYS A 53 2.59 -10.01 -5.46
CA LYS A 53 3.70 -10.87 -5.10
C LYS A 53 4.32 -10.34 -3.82
N ILE A 54 4.66 -11.22 -2.91
CA ILE A 54 5.21 -10.82 -1.60
C ILE A 54 6.58 -11.46 -1.40
N ASP A 55 7.54 -10.64 -0.93
CA ASP A 55 8.89 -11.06 -0.58
C ASP A 55 9.56 -11.88 -1.70
N ASP A 56 9.89 -13.14 -1.45
CA ASP A 56 10.63 -13.97 -2.41
C ASP A 56 9.90 -14.19 -3.73
N GLU A 57 8.57 -14.09 -3.73
CA GLU A 57 7.78 -14.23 -4.94
C GLU A 57 8.06 -13.12 -5.96
N ILE A 58 8.60 -12.00 -5.51
CA ILE A 58 8.86 -10.82 -6.35
C ILE A 58 9.99 -11.11 -7.35
N GLY A 59 11.02 -11.85 -6.92
CA GLY A 59 12.15 -12.17 -7.78
C GLY A 59 12.80 -10.93 -8.38
N ASP A 60 12.98 -10.94 -9.71
CA ASP A 60 13.62 -9.85 -10.45
C ASP A 60 12.64 -8.84 -11.02
N ALA A 61 11.38 -8.87 -10.59
CA ALA A 61 10.36 -7.96 -11.11
C ALA A 61 10.76 -6.50 -10.86
N LYS A 62 10.61 -5.66 -11.89
CA LYS A 62 10.92 -4.23 -11.81
C LYS A 62 9.63 -3.44 -11.87
N ALA A 63 9.41 -2.61 -10.87
CA ALA A 63 8.22 -1.78 -10.79
C ALA A 63 8.43 -0.44 -11.49
N ASP A 64 7.34 0.13 -12.00
CA ASP A 64 7.34 1.49 -12.54
C ASP A 64 7.68 2.49 -11.45
N ILE A 65 7.21 2.25 -10.24
CA ILE A 65 7.53 3.09 -9.10
C ILE A 65 7.73 2.25 -7.83
N GLN A 66 8.64 2.70 -6.98
CA GLN A 66 8.95 2.06 -5.71
C GLN A 66 8.64 3.03 -4.58
N PHE A 67 7.97 2.52 -3.56
CA PHE A 67 7.69 3.27 -2.33
C PHE A 67 8.39 2.62 -1.15
N THR A 68 9.02 3.44 -0.31
CA THR A 68 9.57 2.98 0.97
C THR A 68 8.87 3.74 2.09
N LEU A 69 8.21 3.03 3.00
CA LEU A 69 7.42 3.63 4.07
C LEU A 69 7.20 2.63 5.20
N SER A 70 6.86 3.14 6.39
CA SER A 70 6.47 2.28 7.49
C SER A 70 5.02 1.84 7.34
N VAL A 71 4.65 0.75 8.01
CA VAL A 71 3.27 0.28 8.06
C VAL A 71 2.34 1.36 8.63
N ASP A 72 2.79 2.05 9.68
CA ASP A 72 1.96 3.09 10.30
C ASP A 72 1.70 4.25 9.35
N THR A 73 2.69 4.63 8.53
CA THR A 73 2.52 5.65 7.51
C THR A 73 1.51 5.21 6.45
N ALA A 74 1.60 3.95 5.99
CA ALA A 74 0.64 3.40 5.03
C ALA A 74 -0.77 3.42 5.61
N HIS A 75 -0.90 3.05 6.87
CA HIS A 75 -2.19 3.04 7.58
C HIS A 75 -2.80 4.44 7.62
N ARG A 76 -2.01 5.46 7.98
CA ARG A 76 -2.48 6.85 8.01
C ARG A 76 -2.91 7.33 6.63
N PHE A 77 -2.15 6.97 5.61
CA PHE A 77 -2.51 7.34 4.23
C PHE A 77 -3.89 6.79 3.85
N TRP A 78 -4.12 5.51 4.10
CA TRP A 78 -5.39 4.88 3.74
C TRP A 78 -6.56 5.36 4.61
N LEU A 79 -6.28 5.85 5.82
CA LEU A 79 -7.30 6.46 6.68
C LEU A 79 -7.56 7.93 6.35
N LYS A 80 -6.86 8.48 5.35
CA LYS A 80 -6.92 9.89 4.95
C LYS A 80 -6.38 10.86 6.01
N GLU A 81 -5.56 10.38 6.91
CA GLU A 81 -4.90 11.23 7.92
C GLU A 81 -3.62 11.86 7.37
N LEU A 82 -3.12 11.35 6.23
CA LEU A 82 -1.87 11.80 5.63
C LEU A 82 -2.00 11.76 4.11
N SER A 83 -1.80 12.90 3.45
CA SER A 83 -1.80 12.95 2.00
C SER A 83 -0.44 12.53 1.45
N LEU A 84 -0.41 12.04 0.21
CA LEU A 84 0.87 11.66 -0.42
C LEU A 84 1.83 12.85 -0.56
N PRO A 85 1.39 14.05 -1.02
CA PRO A 85 2.31 15.19 -1.08
C PRO A 85 2.94 15.53 0.27
N LYS A 86 2.16 15.50 1.34
CA LYS A 86 2.66 15.79 2.68
C LYS A 86 3.63 14.71 3.14
N ALA A 87 3.30 13.44 2.88
CA ALA A 87 4.17 12.32 3.25
C ALA A 87 5.53 12.41 2.55
N LEU A 88 5.53 12.83 1.28
CA LEU A 88 6.77 13.02 0.52
C LEU A 88 7.57 14.21 1.06
N ALA A 89 6.90 15.32 1.35
CA ALA A 89 7.56 16.52 1.86
C ALA A 89 8.20 16.29 3.23
N THR A 90 7.58 15.48 4.07
CA THR A 90 8.09 15.16 5.41
C THR A 90 8.96 13.90 5.44
N ARG A 91 9.23 13.31 4.29
CA ARG A 91 10.05 12.11 4.13
C ARG A 91 9.50 10.87 4.85
N GLN A 92 8.22 10.84 5.13
CA GLN A 92 7.56 9.65 5.66
C GLN A 92 7.41 8.58 4.58
N VAL A 93 7.35 9.01 3.33
CA VAL A 93 7.36 8.14 2.16
C VAL A 93 8.50 8.58 1.25
N ARG A 94 9.29 7.61 0.78
CA ARG A 94 10.32 7.85 -0.22
C ARG A 94 9.91 7.13 -1.49
N THR A 95 10.16 7.76 -2.64
CA THR A 95 9.79 7.17 -3.92
C THR A 95 11.01 7.08 -4.84
N LYS A 96 10.96 6.07 -5.73
CA LYS A 96 11.92 5.92 -6.82
C LYS A 96 11.14 5.47 -8.04
N GLY A 97 11.22 6.24 -9.13
CA GLY A 97 10.52 5.94 -10.37
C GLY A 97 9.57 7.05 -10.78
N SER A 98 8.53 6.72 -11.55
CA SER A 98 7.64 7.68 -12.19
C SER A 98 6.51 8.16 -11.27
N LEU A 99 6.76 9.25 -10.55
CA LEU A 99 5.74 9.86 -9.69
C LEU A 99 4.51 10.35 -10.47
N PRO A 100 4.64 10.94 -11.70
CA PRO A 100 3.46 11.33 -12.47
C PRO A 100 2.49 10.17 -12.73
N LYS A 101 2.99 8.95 -12.95
CA LYS A 101 2.12 7.78 -13.13
C LYS A 101 1.30 7.48 -11.88
N VAL A 102 1.90 7.65 -10.70
CA VAL A 102 1.20 7.46 -9.43
C VAL A 102 0.10 8.48 -9.26
N MET A 103 0.38 9.73 -9.61
CA MET A 103 -0.61 10.80 -9.47
C MET A 103 -1.85 10.54 -10.33
N LYS A 104 -1.69 9.85 -11.46
CA LYS A 104 -2.82 9.43 -12.30
C LYS A 104 -3.61 8.30 -11.66
N LEU A 105 -2.94 7.46 -10.87
CA LEU A 105 -3.57 6.32 -10.20
C LEU A 105 -4.41 6.78 -8.99
N LEU A 106 -3.99 7.82 -8.28
CA LEU A 106 -4.65 8.25 -7.05
C LEU A 106 -6.16 8.46 -7.16
N PRO A 107 -6.72 9.09 -8.24
CA PRO A 107 -8.16 9.23 -8.34
C PRO A 107 -8.91 7.90 -8.39
N LEU A 108 -8.28 6.85 -8.93
CA LEU A 108 -8.88 5.52 -9.01
C LEU A 108 -8.95 4.85 -7.64
N LEU A 109 -8.15 5.32 -6.67
CA LEU A 109 -8.10 4.73 -5.34
C LEU A 109 -9.15 5.30 -4.38
N LYS A 110 -9.97 6.27 -4.81
CA LYS A 110 -10.99 6.85 -3.93
C LYS A 110 -11.91 5.82 -3.28
N PRO A 111 -12.47 4.84 -4.02
CA PRO A 111 -13.31 3.82 -3.39
C PRO A 111 -12.56 2.97 -2.36
N ALA A 112 -11.23 2.88 -2.49
CA ALA A 112 -10.42 2.07 -1.62
C ALA A 112 -10.38 2.59 -0.18
N TYR A 113 -10.55 3.89 0.03
CA TYR A 113 -10.51 4.46 1.39
C TYR A 113 -11.62 3.91 2.27
N ALA A 114 -12.85 3.84 1.74
CA ALA A 114 -13.96 3.24 2.48
C ALA A 114 -13.75 1.76 2.70
N ARG A 115 -13.26 1.06 1.69
CA ARG A 115 -12.95 -0.37 1.78
C ARG A 115 -11.87 -0.65 2.81
N TYR A 116 -10.86 0.21 2.88
CA TYR A 116 -9.80 0.06 3.87
C TYR A 116 -10.34 0.12 5.30
N ARG A 117 -11.29 1.02 5.56
CA ARG A 117 -11.93 1.13 6.87
C ARG A 117 -12.72 -0.14 7.21
N GLU A 118 -13.40 -0.74 6.23
CA GLU A 118 -14.10 -2.00 6.42
C GLU A 118 -13.13 -3.13 6.79
N TYR A 119 -11.96 -3.17 6.14
CA TYR A 119 -10.91 -4.13 6.49
C TYR A 119 -10.37 -3.90 7.88
N CYS A 120 -10.23 -2.64 8.31
CA CYS A 120 -9.80 -2.33 9.67
C CYS A 120 -10.79 -2.88 10.70
N GLU A 121 -12.10 -2.78 10.43
CA GLU A 121 -13.12 -3.36 11.30
C GLU A 121 -13.02 -4.88 11.33
N LYS A 122 -12.90 -5.50 10.15
CA LYS A 122 -12.81 -6.95 10.02
C LYS A 122 -11.59 -7.53 10.77
N TYR A 123 -10.46 -6.83 10.72
CA TYR A 123 -9.21 -7.29 11.34
C TYR A 123 -8.97 -6.68 12.72
N ASN A 124 -9.94 -5.94 13.23
CA ASN A 124 -9.88 -5.30 14.55
C ASN A 124 -8.67 -4.36 14.69
N LEU A 125 -8.47 -3.53 13.68
CA LEU A 125 -7.39 -2.55 13.67
C LEU A 125 -7.91 -1.16 14.03
N PRO A 126 -7.06 -0.28 14.59
CA PRO A 126 -7.48 1.08 14.88
C PRO A 126 -7.74 1.86 13.59
N LYS A 127 -8.79 2.70 13.61
CA LYS A 127 -9.13 3.58 12.49
C LYS A 127 -8.53 4.97 12.65
N LYS A 128 -7.72 5.16 13.68
CA LYS A 128 -7.05 6.42 13.99
C LYS A 128 -5.85 6.13 14.87
N ILE A 129 -4.69 6.69 14.53
CA ILE A 129 -3.47 6.50 15.32
C ILE A 129 -2.71 7.82 15.56
#